data_a79e6e6fa34d34cd5a2fb89727d6d2dc
#
_entry.id   a79e6e6fa34d34cd5a2fb89727d6d2dc
#
_cell.length_a   1.000
_cell.length_b   1.000
_cell.length_c   1.000
_cell.angle_alpha   90.00
_cell.angle_beta   90.00
_cell.angle_gamma   90.00
#
_symmetry.space_group_name_H-M   'P 1'
#
loop_
_entity.id
_entity.type
_entity.pdbx_description
1 polymer ?
#
loop_
_entity_poly.entity_id
_entity_poly.type
_entity_poly.pdbx_seq_one_letter_code
_entity_poly.pdbx_strand_id
1 'polypeptide(L)'
;CIRDRPLSGVRVLAVEQYGAGPFGTMYLANQGAEVIKIENPRDGGDMSRAVGPYFLGPDDSEFFQSFNANKHSMTIDLQKDEGQQLFHELVKTADAVSNNLRGDVPEKLGLDYNSLKSVNPKIVCAHLTAYGRTGSRSNWPGFDYLMQAEAGWFSVTCLLYTSDAADEE
;
A
#
# COMPACT_ATOMS: atom_id res chain seq x y z
N CYS A 1 -11.62 -18.76 18.14
CA CYS A 1 -10.24 -19.04 18.58
C CYS A 1 -9.25 -18.49 17.57
N ILE A 2 -8.49 -17.46 17.97
CA ILE A 2 -7.56 -16.73 17.08
C ILE A 2 -6.16 -17.41 17.08
N ARG A 3 -5.95 -18.45 17.88
CA ARG A 3 -4.64 -19.09 18.09
C ARG A 3 -4.13 -19.96 16.93
N ASP A 4 -4.97 -20.26 15.94
CA ASP A 4 -4.64 -21.22 14.87
C ASP A 4 -4.64 -20.57 13.48
N ARG A 5 -4.40 -19.27 13.38
CA ARG A 5 -4.27 -18.61 12.07
C ARG A 5 -2.88 -18.84 11.49
N PRO A 6 -2.76 -19.11 10.18
CA PRO A 6 -1.49 -19.50 9.54
C PRO A 6 -0.36 -18.51 9.74
N LEU A 7 -0.66 -17.21 9.85
CA LEU A 7 0.33 -16.13 9.99
C LEU A 7 0.41 -15.53 11.41
N SER A 8 -0.09 -16.28 12.42
CA SER A 8 0.05 -15.83 13.81
C SER A 8 1.53 -15.68 14.19
N GLY A 9 1.89 -14.51 14.71
CA GLY A 9 3.28 -14.18 15.08
C GLY A 9 4.11 -13.53 13.97
N VAL A 10 3.56 -13.41 12.76
CA VAL A 10 4.18 -12.66 11.67
C VAL A 10 3.80 -11.18 11.79
N ARG A 11 4.78 -10.28 11.73
CA ARG A 11 4.59 -8.81 11.73
C ARG A 11 4.97 -8.21 10.40
N VAL A 12 4.07 -7.43 9.82
CA VAL A 12 4.25 -6.74 8.54
C VAL A 12 4.10 -5.22 8.72
N LEU A 13 5.10 -4.47 8.31
CA LEU A 13 5.02 -3.01 8.20
C LEU A 13 4.57 -2.66 6.78
N ALA A 14 3.42 -1.99 6.65
CA ALA A 14 2.78 -1.71 5.38
C ALA A 14 2.79 -0.21 5.07
N VAL A 15 3.71 0.22 4.20
CA VAL A 15 3.80 1.61 3.70
C VAL A 15 3.06 1.69 2.37
N GLU A 16 1.75 1.80 2.44
CA GLU A 16 0.87 1.58 1.30
C GLU A 16 -0.28 2.57 1.25
N GLN A 17 -0.86 2.74 0.06
CA GLN A 17 -1.95 3.66 -0.15
C GLN A 17 -3.01 3.10 -1.09
N TYR A 18 -4.22 3.61 -0.97
CA TYR A 18 -5.37 3.41 -1.85
C TYR A 18 -5.93 1.98 -1.82
N GLY A 19 -5.65 1.16 -2.85
CA GLY A 19 -6.31 -0.13 -3.06
C GLY A 19 -5.36 -1.32 -3.09
N ALA A 20 -4.48 -1.41 -4.08
CA ALA A 20 -3.76 -2.65 -4.40
C ALA A 20 -2.86 -3.17 -3.26
N GLY A 21 -2.04 -2.31 -2.66
CA GLY A 21 -1.23 -2.67 -1.49
C GLY A 21 -2.10 -3.03 -0.29
N PRO A 22 -3.00 -2.10 0.15
CA PRO A 22 -3.91 -2.36 1.26
C PRO A 22 -4.74 -3.63 1.11
N PHE A 23 -5.24 -3.93 -0.10
CA PHE A 23 -5.96 -5.17 -0.36
C PHE A 23 -5.10 -6.42 -0.10
N GLY A 24 -3.86 -6.42 -0.60
CA GLY A 24 -2.93 -7.52 -0.39
C GLY A 24 -2.60 -7.76 1.08
N THR A 25 -2.26 -6.73 1.82
CA THR A 25 -1.90 -6.84 3.25
C THR A 25 -3.10 -7.13 4.15
N MET A 26 -4.33 -6.78 3.73
CA MET A 26 -5.55 -7.19 4.42
C MET A 26 -5.71 -8.71 4.45
N TYR A 27 -5.37 -9.41 3.38
CA TYR A 27 -5.38 -10.88 3.39
C TYR A 27 -4.39 -11.46 4.41
N LEU A 28 -3.21 -10.84 4.56
CA LEU A 28 -2.25 -11.25 5.57
C LEU A 28 -2.81 -11.02 6.98
N ALA A 29 -3.42 -9.85 7.22
CA ALA A 29 -4.08 -9.53 8.48
C ALA A 29 -5.22 -10.52 8.80
N ASN A 30 -6.05 -10.87 7.82
CA ASN A 30 -7.13 -11.83 7.97
C ASN A 30 -6.63 -13.24 8.31
N GLN A 31 -5.42 -13.58 7.90
CA GLN A 31 -4.75 -14.83 8.23
C GLN A 31 -3.98 -14.78 9.56
N GLY A 32 -4.02 -13.68 10.28
CA GLY A 32 -3.48 -13.55 11.63
C GLY A 32 -2.14 -12.83 11.73
N ALA A 33 -1.59 -12.28 10.63
CA ALA A 33 -0.45 -11.41 10.70
C ALA A 33 -0.81 -10.10 11.43
N GLU A 34 0.12 -9.59 12.22
CA GLU A 34 0.04 -8.24 12.76
C GLU A 34 0.50 -7.25 11.66
N VAL A 35 -0.47 -6.62 11.02
CA VAL A 35 -0.18 -5.62 9.98
C VAL A 35 -0.25 -4.23 10.59
N ILE A 36 0.87 -3.50 10.55
CA ILE A 36 0.98 -2.10 10.99
C ILE A 36 1.08 -1.25 9.74
N LYS A 37 0.00 -0.53 9.42
CA LYS A 37 -0.06 0.42 8.31
C LYS A 37 0.63 1.72 8.73
N ILE A 38 1.66 2.09 7.98
CA ILE A 38 2.39 3.34 8.17
C ILE A 38 1.83 4.39 7.21
N GLU A 39 1.32 5.47 7.77
CA GLU A 39 0.69 6.56 7.01
C GLU A 39 1.51 7.85 7.12
N ASN A 40 1.57 8.62 6.02
CA ASN A 40 2.28 9.89 6.01
C ASN A 40 1.41 11.00 6.64
N PRO A 41 1.82 11.64 7.74
CA PRO A 41 1.02 12.70 8.36
C PRO A 41 0.92 13.98 7.52
N ARG A 42 1.84 14.21 6.56
CA ARG A 42 1.81 15.41 5.71
C ARG A 42 0.67 15.39 4.70
N ASP A 43 0.25 14.20 4.28
CA ASP A 43 -0.79 14.01 3.27
C ASP A 43 -2.16 13.70 3.91
N GLY A 44 -2.27 13.80 5.24
CA GLY A 44 -3.48 13.42 5.98
C GLY A 44 -3.69 11.91 6.08
N GLY A 45 -2.64 11.12 5.85
CA GLY A 45 -2.70 9.66 5.85
C GLY A 45 -2.91 9.05 4.47
N ASP A 46 -3.63 7.94 4.40
CA ASP A 46 -3.97 7.28 3.16
C ASP A 46 -5.02 8.08 2.38
N MET A 47 -4.74 8.37 1.11
CA MET A 47 -5.66 9.12 0.25
C MET A 47 -7.04 8.47 0.12
N SER A 48 -7.15 7.17 0.33
CA SER A 48 -8.43 6.45 0.30
C SER A 48 -9.39 6.88 1.41
N ARG A 49 -8.91 7.50 2.48
CA ARG A 49 -9.76 8.07 3.56
C ARG A 49 -10.70 9.16 3.06
N ALA A 50 -10.32 9.86 1.97
CA ALA A 50 -11.10 10.91 1.33
C ALA A 50 -11.90 10.44 0.11
N VAL A 51 -11.94 9.12 -0.18
CA VAL A 51 -12.67 8.57 -1.32
C VAL A 51 -14.11 8.25 -0.93
N GLY A 52 -15.07 9.00 -1.54
CA GLY A 52 -16.51 8.77 -1.37
C GLY A 52 -17.05 7.60 -2.19
N PRO A 53 -18.38 7.44 -2.27
CA PRO A 53 -19.37 8.44 -1.82
C PRO A 53 -19.76 8.37 -0.33
N TYR A 54 -19.43 7.29 0.38
CA TYR A 54 -19.86 7.10 1.77
C TYR A 54 -18.72 7.36 2.74
N PHE A 55 -18.97 8.27 3.69
CA PHE A 55 -18.04 8.62 4.75
C PHE A 55 -18.58 8.18 6.10
N LEU A 56 -17.74 7.59 6.92
CA LEU A 56 -18.05 7.09 8.26
C LEU A 56 -17.72 8.13 9.35
N GLY A 57 -16.94 9.15 8.98
CA GLY A 57 -16.52 10.23 9.84
C GLY A 57 -15.48 11.13 9.16
N PRO A 58 -14.93 12.11 9.88
CA PRO A 58 -13.78 12.87 9.37
C PRO A 58 -12.61 11.93 9.06
N ASP A 59 -12.02 12.09 7.90
CA ASP A 59 -10.85 11.30 7.46
C ASP A 59 -11.07 9.77 7.50
N ASP A 60 -12.32 9.33 7.32
CA ASP A 60 -12.68 7.92 7.26
C ASP A 60 -13.77 7.66 6.22
N SER A 61 -13.56 6.68 5.37
CA SER A 61 -14.49 6.32 4.30
C SER A 61 -14.73 4.81 4.27
N GLU A 62 -15.87 4.41 3.72
CA GLU A 62 -16.18 3.01 3.45
C GLU A 62 -15.12 2.36 2.56
N PHE A 63 -14.60 3.12 1.58
CA PHE A 63 -13.54 2.64 0.70
C PHE A 63 -12.26 2.31 1.51
N PHE A 64 -11.82 3.21 2.39
CA PHE A 64 -10.67 2.95 3.26
C PHE A 64 -10.90 1.72 4.14
N GLN A 65 -12.05 1.60 4.78
CA GLN A 65 -12.38 0.48 5.65
C GLN A 65 -12.43 -0.86 4.91
N SER A 66 -12.87 -0.87 3.65
CA SER A 66 -12.96 -2.08 2.81
C SER A 66 -11.61 -2.75 2.57
N PHE A 67 -10.50 -1.99 2.62
CA PHE A 67 -9.15 -2.51 2.35
C PHE A 67 -8.23 -2.54 3.58
N ASN A 68 -8.68 -2.03 4.72
CA ASN A 68 -7.83 -1.87 5.89
C ASN A 68 -8.34 -2.58 7.14
N ALA A 69 -9.31 -3.47 6.99
CA ALA A 69 -9.81 -4.29 8.11
C ALA A 69 -8.68 -5.10 8.78
N ASN A 70 -8.76 -5.22 10.11
CA ASN A 70 -7.81 -5.97 10.95
C ASN A 70 -6.36 -5.45 10.95
N LYS A 71 -6.12 -4.23 10.48
CA LYS A 71 -4.80 -3.59 10.57
C LYS A 71 -4.73 -2.61 11.73
N HIS A 72 -3.53 -2.40 12.24
CA HIS A 72 -3.21 -1.24 13.07
C HIS A 72 -2.75 -0.08 12.18
N SER A 73 -3.08 1.16 12.53
CA SER A 73 -2.59 2.34 11.84
C SER A 73 -1.65 3.14 12.73
N MET A 74 -0.58 3.65 12.13
CA MET A 74 0.40 4.52 12.77
C MET A 74 0.85 5.60 11.78
N THR A 75 0.98 6.83 12.23
CA THR A 75 1.52 7.93 11.41
C THR A 75 3.01 8.10 11.67
N ILE A 76 3.81 8.02 10.60
CA ILE A 76 5.26 8.27 10.64
C ILE A 76 5.65 9.08 9.40
N ASP A 77 6.35 10.19 9.61
CA ASP A 77 6.96 10.95 8.52
C ASP A 77 8.32 10.36 8.17
N LEU A 78 8.34 9.45 7.19
CA LEU A 78 9.57 8.77 6.74
C LEU A 78 10.54 9.69 5.99
N GLN A 79 10.21 10.95 5.76
CA GLN A 79 11.13 11.94 5.18
C GLN A 79 11.94 12.68 6.25
N LYS A 80 11.67 12.43 7.54
CA LYS A 80 12.41 13.00 8.67
C LYS A 80 13.30 11.95 9.32
N ASP A 81 14.44 12.39 9.85
CA ASP A 81 15.41 11.51 10.52
C ASP A 81 14.79 10.80 11.72
N GLU A 82 13.97 11.50 12.50
CA GLU A 82 13.28 10.91 13.66
C GLU A 82 12.27 9.84 13.22
N GLY A 83 11.58 10.07 12.09
CA GLY A 83 10.66 9.09 11.50
C GLY A 83 11.40 7.85 11.00
N GLN A 84 12.57 8.01 10.37
CA GLN A 84 13.42 6.90 9.96
C GLN A 84 13.94 6.10 11.17
N GLN A 85 14.37 6.78 12.23
CA GLN A 85 14.81 6.11 13.48
C GLN A 85 13.69 5.27 14.06
N LEU A 86 12.49 5.82 14.20
CA LEU A 86 11.33 5.09 14.70
C LEU A 86 10.97 3.90 13.80
N PHE A 87 11.00 4.09 12.49
CA PHE A 87 10.74 3.02 11.52
C PHE A 87 11.78 1.89 11.66
N HIS A 88 13.05 2.21 11.83
CA HIS A 88 14.11 1.22 12.06
C HIS A 88 13.89 0.42 13.36
N GLU A 89 13.39 1.04 14.43
CA GLU A 89 13.03 0.31 15.66
C GLU A 89 11.90 -0.71 15.38
N LEU A 90 10.90 -0.33 14.59
CA LEU A 90 9.85 -1.26 14.18
C LEU A 90 10.40 -2.40 13.30
N VAL A 91 11.30 -2.10 12.37
CA VAL A 91 11.93 -3.08 11.47
C VAL A 91 12.69 -4.16 12.23
N LYS A 92 13.31 -3.84 13.38
CA LYS A 92 14.00 -4.84 14.22
C LYS A 92 13.11 -5.99 14.66
N THR A 93 11.81 -5.74 14.75
CA THR A 93 10.83 -6.70 15.24
C THR A 93 9.85 -7.17 14.16
N ALA A 94 10.04 -6.72 12.93
CA ALA A 94 9.18 -7.07 11.80
C ALA A 94 9.78 -8.22 10.96
N ASP A 95 8.91 -8.99 10.35
CA ASP A 95 9.28 -10.04 9.40
C ASP A 95 9.27 -9.52 7.96
N ALA A 96 8.40 -8.56 7.66
CA ALA A 96 8.30 -7.99 6.33
C ALA A 96 7.98 -6.49 6.31
N VAL A 97 8.44 -5.82 5.26
CA VAL A 97 8.03 -4.48 4.85
C VAL A 97 7.36 -4.59 3.48
N SER A 98 6.12 -4.12 3.37
CA SER A 98 5.36 -4.10 2.12
C SER A 98 5.06 -2.67 1.70
N ASN A 99 5.08 -2.39 0.40
CA ASN A 99 4.62 -1.10 -0.12
C ASN A 99 4.08 -1.24 -1.55
N ASN A 100 3.23 -0.27 -1.95
CA ASN A 100 2.73 -0.14 -3.31
C ASN A 100 3.08 1.23 -3.91
N LEU A 101 4.25 1.72 -3.57
CA LEU A 101 4.77 2.99 -4.05
C LEU A 101 5.37 2.83 -5.45
N ARG A 102 5.50 3.95 -6.15
CA ARG A 102 6.21 4.01 -7.44
C ARG A 102 7.63 3.45 -7.29
N GLY A 103 8.14 2.78 -8.32
CA GLY A 103 9.34 1.95 -8.24
C GLY A 103 10.63 2.63 -7.75
N ASP A 104 10.75 3.95 -7.91
CA ASP A 104 11.89 4.75 -7.45
C ASP A 104 11.77 5.26 -5.99
N VAL A 105 10.56 5.20 -5.40
CA VAL A 105 10.27 5.79 -4.08
C VAL A 105 10.75 4.92 -2.91
N PRO A 106 10.64 3.58 -2.94
CA PRO A 106 11.05 2.75 -1.81
C PRO A 106 12.51 2.93 -1.41
N GLU A 107 13.42 3.06 -2.36
CA GLU A 107 14.84 3.32 -2.09
C GLU A 107 15.06 4.69 -1.44
N LYS A 108 14.36 5.72 -1.94
CA LYS A 108 14.44 7.09 -1.37
C LYS A 108 13.92 7.18 0.05
N LEU A 109 12.97 6.33 0.42
CA LEU A 109 12.39 6.26 1.76
C LEU A 109 13.03 5.19 2.66
N GLY A 110 14.09 4.52 2.20
CA GLY A 110 14.77 3.49 2.98
C GLY A 110 13.92 2.24 3.24
N LEU A 111 13.02 1.88 2.33
CA LEU A 111 12.09 0.75 2.47
C LEU A 111 12.56 -0.52 1.75
N ASP A 112 13.67 -0.45 1.04
CA ASP A 112 14.21 -1.59 0.31
C ASP A 112 15.19 -2.41 1.18
N TYR A 113 15.45 -3.64 0.74
CA TYR A 113 16.30 -4.55 1.49
C TYR A 113 17.73 -4.00 1.72
N ASN A 114 18.30 -3.30 0.75
CA ASN A 114 19.64 -2.76 0.89
C ASN A 114 19.74 -1.73 2.01
N SER A 115 18.72 -0.93 2.21
CA SER A 115 18.61 0.06 3.29
C SER A 115 18.37 -0.60 4.65
N LEU A 116 17.61 -1.71 4.68
CA LEU A 116 17.14 -2.32 5.94
C LEU A 116 17.98 -3.52 6.43
N LYS A 117 18.79 -4.13 5.58
CA LYS A 117 19.58 -5.34 5.92
C LYS A 117 20.54 -5.16 7.10
N SER A 118 21.02 -3.95 7.34
CA SER A 118 21.89 -3.63 8.50
C SER A 118 21.10 -3.57 9.81
N VAL A 119 19.80 -3.28 9.74
CA VAL A 119 18.89 -3.22 10.88
C VAL A 119 18.30 -4.60 11.18
N ASN A 120 17.84 -5.28 10.14
CA ASN A 120 17.29 -6.63 10.23
C ASN A 120 17.67 -7.43 8.96
N PRO A 121 18.69 -8.30 9.03
CA PRO A 121 19.14 -9.05 7.85
C PRO A 121 18.14 -10.11 7.36
N LYS A 122 17.11 -10.43 8.14
CA LYS A 122 16.06 -11.39 7.77
C LYS A 122 14.82 -10.73 7.18
N ILE A 123 14.78 -9.39 7.11
CA ILE A 123 13.59 -8.67 6.65
C ILE A 123 13.25 -9.02 5.19
N VAL A 124 12.00 -9.27 4.93
CA VAL A 124 11.48 -9.46 3.57
C VAL A 124 10.89 -8.13 3.09
N CYS A 125 11.39 -7.60 1.96
CA CYS A 125 10.87 -6.37 1.37
C CYS A 125 10.05 -6.71 0.13
N ALA A 126 8.75 -6.46 0.19
CA ALA A 126 7.81 -6.68 -0.91
C ALA A 126 7.41 -5.34 -1.53
N HIS A 127 7.59 -5.22 -2.86
CA HIS A 127 7.27 -4.01 -3.59
C HIS A 127 6.26 -4.31 -4.69
N LEU A 128 5.06 -3.78 -4.56
CA LEU A 128 4.04 -3.82 -5.60
C LEU A 128 4.12 -2.54 -6.42
N THR A 129 4.53 -2.66 -7.67
CA THR A 129 4.68 -1.52 -8.59
C THR A 129 4.02 -1.81 -9.93
N ALA A 130 3.55 -0.77 -10.62
CA ALA A 130 2.95 -0.93 -11.93
C ALA A 130 3.96 -1.38 -13.01
N TYR A 131 5.17 -0.83 -12.97
CA TYR A 131 6.17 -1.04 -14.02
C TYR A 131 7.48 -1.69 -13.52
N GLY A 132 7.50 -2.17 -12.29
CA GLY A 132 8.72 -2.70 -11.69
C GLY A 132 9.64 -1.59 -11.14
N ARG A 133 10.74 -2.04 -10.50
CA ARG A 133 11.74 -1.13 -9.90
C ARG A 133 12.93 -0.85 -10.82
N THR A 134 13.00 -1.54 -11.95
CA THR A 134 14.08 -1.41 -12.94
C THR A 134 13.50 -1.11 -14.31
N GLY A 135 14.32 -0.52 -15.19
CA GLY A 135 13.89 -0.15 -16.54
C GLY A 135 13.43 1.30 -16.68
N SER A 136 13.15 1.70 -17.91
CA SER A 136 12.85 3.10 -18.27
C SER A 136 11.55 3.63 -17.68
N ARG A 137 10.63 2.77 -17.28
CA ARG A 137 9.32 3.15 -16.73
C ARG A 137 9.23 3.01 -15.21
N SER A 138 10.32 2.70 -14.50
CA SER A 138 10.31 2.47 -13.05
C SER A 138 9.81 3.67 -12.23
N ASN A 139 9.94 4.87 -12.76
CA ASN A 139 9.48 6.12 -12.14
C ASN A 139 8.12 6.62 -12.67
N TRP A 140 7.42 5.81 -13.47
CA TRP A 140 6.10 6.18 -13.97
C TRP A 140 5.03 5.92 -12.90
N PRO A 141 4.01 6.80 -12.80
CA PRO A 141 2.88 6.57 -11.91
C PRO A 141 2.05 5.38 -12.39
N GLY A 142 1.53 4.60 -11.45
CA GLY A 142 0.64 3.49 -11.75
C GLY A 142 -0.71 3.70 -11.07
N PHE A 143 -1.71 4.07 -11.85
CA PHE A 143 -3.10 4.12 -11.42
C PHE A 143 -3.88 3.06 -12.17
N ASP A 144 -4.97 2.56 -11.58
CA ASP A 144 -5.75 1.46 -12.13
C ASP A 144 -6.17 1.68 -13.59
N TYR A 145 -6.74 2.84 -13.90
CA TYR A 145 -7.17 3.18 -15.26
C TYR A 145 -5.99 3.26 -16.25
N LEU A 146 -4.80 3.66 -15.82
CA LEU A 146 -3.61 3.64 -16.66
C LEU A 146 -3.18 2.22 -16.97
N MET A 147 -3.23 1.34 -15.98
CA MET A 147 -2.89 -0.08 -16.15
C MET A 147 -3.92 -0.79 -17.05
N GLN A 148 -5.17 -0.46 -16.92
CA GLN A 148 -6.23 -0.96 -17.82
C GLN A 148 -5.98 -0.51 -19.26
N ALA A 149 -5.62 0.75 -19.48
CA ALA A 149 -5.28 1.28 -20.80
C ALA A 149 -4.06 0.58 -21.40
N GLU A 150 -2.97 0.47 -20.65
CA GLU A 150 -1.73 -0.19 -21.08
C GLU A 150 -1.92 -1.68 -21.37
N ALA A 151 -2.77 -2.36 -20.61
CA ALA A 151 -3.11 -3.77 -20.80
C ALA A 151 -4.14 -4.01 -21.94
N GLY A 152 -4.66 -2.96 -22.56
CA GLY A 152 -5.66 -3.06 -23.63
C GLY A 152 -7.08 -3.35 -23.16
N TRP A 153 -7.38 -3.25 -21.87
CA TRP A 153 -8.71 -3.48 -21.31
C TRP A 153 -9.77 -2.56 -21.93
N PHE A 154 -9.42 -1.32 -22.22
CA PHE A 154 -10.35 -0.37 -22.83
C PHE A 154 -10.88 -0.82 -24.20
N SER A 155 -10.06 -1.55 -24.98
CA SER A 155 -10.50 -2.09 -26.26
C SER A 155 -11.46 -3.29 -26.12
N VAL A 156 -11.40 -4.00 -24.99
CA VAL A 156 -12.26 -5.17 -24.71
C VAL A 156 -13.55 -4.77 -24.01
N THR A 157 -13.49 -3.76 -23.14
CA THR A 157 -14.64 -3.30 -22.36
C THR A 157 -15.42 -2.17 -23.02
N CYS A 158 -15.03 -1.76 -24.24
CA CYS A 158 -15.62 -0.64 -24.96
C CYS A 158 -15.67 0.67 -24.15
N LEU A 159 -14.69 0.89 -23.26
CA LEU A 159 -14.66 2.08 -22.41
C LEU A 159 -14.61 3.40 -23.20
N LEU A 160 -14.22 3.35 -24.48
CA LEU A 160 -14.35 4.50 -25.39
C LEU A 160 -15.81 4.87 -25.67
N TYR A 161 -16.76 3.95 -25.38
CA TYR A 161 -18.18 4.15 -25.61
C TYR A 161 -18.99 4.23 -24.30
N THR A 162 -18.39 3.99 -23.13
CA THR A 162 -19.14 4.03 -21.87
C THR A 162 -19.55 5.43 -21.46
N SER A 163 -18.87 6.47 -21.93
CA SER A 163 -19.33 7.84 -21.80
C SER A 163 -20.50 8.15 -22.75
N ASP A 164 -20.48 7.57 -23.95
CA ASP A 164 -21.52 7.80 -24.96
C ASP A 164 -22.76 6.94 -24.71
N ALA A 165 -22.60 5.71 -24.21
CA ALA A 165 -23.74 4.83 -23.92
C ALA A 165 -24.60 5.32 -22.73
N ALA A 166 -24.05 6.17 -21.86
CA ALA A 166 -24.80 6.79 -20.77
C ALA A 166 -25.57 8.05 -21.21
N ASP A 167 -25.18 8.63 -22.35
CA ASP A 167 -25.78 9.86 -22.89
C ASP A 167 -26.85 9.58 -23.96
N GLU A 168 -27.09 8.32 -24.37
CA GLU A 168 -28.05 7.92 -25.36
C GLU A 168 -29.41 7.45 -24.79
N GLU A 169 -29.64 7.53 -23.49
CA GLU A 169 -30.92 7.41 -22.83
C GLU A 169 -31.41 8.80 -22.37
#